data_af296903bf510e3af0d7a25eafc50453
#
_entry.id   af296903bf510e3af0d7a25eafc50453
#
_cell.length_a   1.000
_cell.length_b   1.000
_cell.length_c   1.000
_cell.angle_alpha   90.00
_cell.angle_beta   90.00
_cell.angle_gamma   90.00
#
_symmetry.space_group_name_H-M   'P 1'
#
loop_
_entity.id
_entity.type
_entity.pdbx_description
1 polymer ?
#
loop_
_entity_poly.entity_id
_entity_poly.type
_entity_poly.pdbx_seq_one_letter_code
_entity_poly.pdbx_strand_id
1 'polypeptide(L)'
;MIVPAGVQDYKRYDLPRIKLVNMFAEQSPASRQGVVLLPRPALKLYDDYAAGPVRGIYQNSGALGGSLFVVSGTSLLKDGSPIGTIPGTAKVSIAASATQLLIANGTGLYVTDGASVSVVAFPDSAGVSSVAYINGYFLATRVGTQRFYWSAILDATSWDALDFASAERAPDNVVAIWIVSDQLWIFGETTTEIWVTTGDSEVPFQRVDGRLFDVGCANADTIAKLDNTIFWVGSDYKVLRGDSVPLRVSDNAIEEATQNSTILSGWVYPWQGNLFYCLATDVGTKVLNIATSQWHVQESKDRLNWRANVGLVYNGLVLAGDDEEGKLWQLSYAEYSDDGVEIERRWTALVDESAIIDNVMLDASSGEQP
;
A
#
# COMPACT_ATOMS: atom_id res chain seq x y z
N MET A 1 -2.43 7.15 35.10
CA MET A 1 -3.31 6.59 34.04
C MET A 1 -2.40 6.23 32.88
N ILE A 2 -2.27 4.96 32.56
CA ILE A 2 -1.53 4.52 31.36
C ILE A 2 -2.51 4.76 30.22
N VAL A 3 -2.18 5.68 29.29
CA VAL A 3 -2.90 5.78 28.03
C VAL A 3 -2.43 4.60 27.18
N PRO A 4 -3.24 3.58 27.00
CA PRO A 4 -2.86 2.46 26.18
C PRO A 4 -2.93 2.93 24.73
N ALA A 5 -1.86 2.77 24.04
CA ALA A 5 -1.77 3.04 22.63
C ALA A 5 -1.91 1.71 21.88
N GLY A 6 -2.87 1.62 20.99
CA GLY A 6 -3.05 0.44 20.14
C GLY A 6 -4.51 0.04 19.94
N VAL A 7 -4.74 -0.82 18.97
CA VAL A 7 -6.00 -1.52 18.79
C VAL A 7 -5.85 -2.92 19.37
N GLN A 8 -6.56 -3.22 20.44
CA GLN A 8 -6.77 -4.56 20.95
C GLN A 8 -8.27 -4.87 20.96
N ASP A 9 -8.79 -5.19 19.79
CA ASP A 9 -10.21 -5.61 19.66
C ASP A 9 -10.30 -7.14 19.58
N TYR A 10 -9.58 -7.81 20.48
CA TYR A 10 -9.49 -9.26 20.53
C TYR A 10 -10.43 -9.84 21.59
N LYS A 11 -11.23 -10.85 21.23
CA LYS A 11 -12.15 -11.56 22.13
C LYS A 11 -11.42 -12.54 23.06
N ARG A 12 -10.40 -12.09 23.76
CA ARG A 12 -9.92 -12.79 24.95
C ARG A 12 -10.57 -12.13 26.17
N TYR A 13 -11.21 -12.90 26.99
CA TYR A 13 -12.00 -12.48 28.14
C TYR A 13 -11.21 -11.69 29.19
N ASP A 14 -9.91 -11.62 29.08
CA ASP A 14 -8.95 -11.09 30.08
C ASP A 14 -8.12 -9.90 29.58
N LEU A 15 -8.32 -9.44 28.32
CA LEU A 15 -7.58 -8.30 27.80
C LEU A 15 -8.50 -7.07 27.58
N PRO A 16 -8.05 -5.87 27.97
CA PRO A 16 -8.83 -4.66 27.79
C PRO A 16 -9.01 -4.34 26.30
N ARG A 17 -10.20 -3.99 25.90
CA ARG A 17 -10.49 -3.44 24.59
C ARG A 17 -10.05 -1.98 24.55
N ILE A 18 -9.01 -1.71 23.81
CA ILE A 18 -8.49 -0.37 23.57
C ILE A 18 -8.62 -0.11 22.10
N LYS A 19 -9.30 0.95 21.73
CA LYS A 19 -9.50 1.32 20.34
C LYS A 19 -9.29 2.82 20.14
N LEU A 20 -8.41 3.17 19.22
CA LEU A 20 -8.25 4.51 18.69
C LEU A 20 -8.84 4.55 17.29
N VAL A 21 -9.79 5.44 17.06
CA VAL A 21 -10.42 5.65 15.75
C VAL A 21 -10.16 7.08 15.30
N ASN A 22 -9.61 7.23 14.10
CA ASN A 22 -9.22 8.50 13.49
C ASN A 22 -8.25 9.33 14.33
N MET A 23 -7.48 8.63 15.17
CA MET A 23 -6.40 9.19 15.99
C MET A 23 -5.26 8.18 16.08
N PHE A 24 -4.06 8.66 16.33
CA PHE A 24 -2.89 7.83 16.61
C PHE A 24 -2.14 8.38 17.82
N ALA A 25 -1.37 7.50 18.46
CA ALA A 25 -0.56 7.86 19.60
C ALA A 25 0.87 8.18 19.17
N GLU A 26 1.44 9.25 19.74
CA GLU A 26 2.82 9.64 19.56
C GLU A 26 3.50 9.79 20.92
N GLN A 27 4.77 9.37 21.01
CA GLN A 27 5.57 9.60 22.22
C GLN A 27 5.94 11.09 22.29
N SER A 28 5.63 11.72 23.42
CA SER A 28 5.96 13.12 23.67
C SER A 28 6.60 13.28 25.05
N PRO A 29 7.92 13.54 25.09
CA PRO A 29 8.60 13.80 26.38
C PRO A 29 8.05 15.03 27.13
N ALA A 30 7.43 15.95 26.41
CA ALA A 30 6.81 17.15 26.99
C ALA A 30 5.43 16.87 27.63
N SER A 31 4.80 15.76 27.29
CA SER A 31 3.54 15.35 27.90
C SER A 31 3.76 14.78 29.29
N ARG A 32 2.94 15.16 30.28
CA ARG A 32 2.96 14.56 31.63
C ARG A 32 2.79 13.04 31.62
N GLN A 33 2.21 12.50 30.58
CA GLN A 33 1.91 11.07 30.41
C GLN A 33 2.89 10.38 29.45
N GLY A 34 3.83 11.12 28.85
CA GLY A 34 4.78 10.59 27.86
C GLY A 34 4.16 10.27 26.48
N VAL A 35 2.84 10.44 26.32
CA VAL A 35 2.10 10.14 25.07
C VAL A 35 1.10 11.24 24.81
N VAL A 36 0.92 11.60 23.54
CA VAL A 36 -0.16 12.47 23.05
C VAL A 36 -0.98 11.72 22.00
N LEU A 37 -2.26 12.04 21.91
CA LEU A 37 -3.13 11.54 20.85
C LEU A 37 -3.28 12.62 19.79
N LEU A 38 -2.90 12.30 18.58
CA LEU A 38 -2.97 13.18 17.42
C LEU A 38 -4.07 12.72 16.46
N PRO A 39 -4.78 13.66 15.79
CA PRO A 39 -5.76 13.31 14.79
C PRO A 39 -5.08 12.74 13.54
N ARG A 40 -5.78 11.86 12.82
CA ARG A 40 -5.39 11.54 11.44
C ARG A 40 -5.53 12.79 10.55
N PRO A 41 -4.83 12.83 9.41
CA PRO A 41 -5.05 13.89 8.42
C PRO A 41 -6.49 13.85 7.88
N ALA A 42 -7.00 15.00 7.53
CA ALA A 42 -8.23 15.16 6.78
C ALA A 42 -7.99 14.94 5.30
N LEU A 43 -9.06 14.62 4.57
CA LEU A 43 -9.08 14.50 3.11
C LEU A 43 -9.57 15.82 2.51
N LYS A 44 -8.67 16.56 1.88
CA LYS A 44 -8.98 17.76 1.11
C LYS A 44 -9.01 17.39 -0.38
N LEU A 45 -10.05 17.80 -1.09
CA LEU A 45 -10.13 17.56 -2.52
C LEU A 45 -8.93 18.21 -3.23
N TYR A 46 -8.15 17.40 -3.95
CA TYR A 46 -7.06 17.83 -4.81
C TYR A 46 -7.52 17.91 -6.27
N ASP A 47 -8.19 16.86 -6.76
CA ASP A 47 -8.75 16.79 -8.12
C ASP A 47 -9.94 15.82 -8.16
N ASP A 48 -10.82 15.95 -9.18
CA ASP A 48 -11.97 15.08 -9.38
C ASP A 48 -12.06 14.66 -10.86
N TYR A 49 -11.85 13.37 -11.09
CA TYR A 49 -11.84 12.76 -12.42
C TYR A 49 -13.19 12.18 -12.82
N ALA A 50 -14.23 12.42 -12.03
CA ALA A 50 -15.62 11.99 -12.19
C ALA A 50 -15.82 10.47 -12.11
N ALA A 51 -15.03 9.67 -12.80
CA ALA A 51 -15.16 8.20 -12.83
C ALA A 51 -14.14 7.55 -11.90
N GLY A 52 -14.60 6.79 -10.90
CA GLY A 52 -13.77 6.07 -9.92
C GLY A 52 -13.94 4.54 -10.02
N PRO A 53 -13.35 3.81 -9.09
CA PRO A 53 -12.38 4.28 -8.07
C PRO A 53 -11.04 4.72 -8.67
N VAL A 54 -10.21 5.39 -7.86
CA VAL A 54 -8.80 5.58 -8.19
C VAL A 54 -8.05 4.29 -7.91
N ARG A 55 -7.59 3.64 -8.97
CA ARG A 55 -7.03 2.28 -8.97
C ARG A 55 -5.52 2.22 -8.85
N GLY A 56 -4.85 3.32 -9.15
CA GLY A 56 -3.40 3.45 -9.07
C GLY A 56 -2.95 4.87 -9.30
N ILE A 57 -1.85 5.24 -8.64
CA ILE A 57 -1.19 6.54 -8.78
C ILE A 57 0.29 6.28 -8.94
N TYR A 58 0.93 6.99 -9.86
CA TYR A 58 2.36 6.89 -10.07
C TYR A 58 2.99 8.24 -10.35
N GLN A 59 4.13 8.49 -9.72
CA GLN A 59 5.01 9.61 -10.02
C GLN A 59 6.45 9.24 -9.65
N ASN A 60 7.38 9.63 -10.49
CA ASN A 60 8.82 9.56 -10.23
C ASN A 60 9.51 10.68 -10.99
N SER A 61 10.32 11.48 -10.31
CA SER A 61 11.04 12.60 -10.92
C SER A 61 12.01 12.19 -12.04
N GLY A 62 12.49 10.94 -12.02
CA GLY A 62 13.34 10.37 -13.07
C GLY A 62 12.57 9.73 -14.23
N ALA A 63 11.25 9.71 -14.23
CA ALA A 63 10.42 9.08 -15.25
C ALA A 63 9.44 10.06 -15.87
N LEU A 64 9.33 10.05 -17.21
CA LEU A 64 8.31 10.78 -17.98
C LEU A 64 8.17 12.27 -17.57
N GLY A 65 9.31 12.93 -17.29
CA GLY A 65 9.36 14.33 -16.90
C GLY A 65 8.81 14.62 -15.50
N GLY A 66 8.61 13.61 -14.64
CA GLY A 66 8.06 13.76 -13.31
C GLY A 66 6.56 13.99 -13.27
N SER A 67 5.83 13.71 -14.35
CA SER A 67 4.37 13.85 -14.43
C SER A 67 3.65 12.91 -13.47
N LEU A 68 2.49 13.36 -12.99
CA LEU A 68 1.58 12.56 -12.17
C LEU A 68 0.66 11.74 -13.07
N PHE A 69 0.71 10.41 -12.92
CA PHE A 69 -0.19 9.47 -13.60
C PHE A 69 -1.20 8.92 -12.61
N VAL A 70 -2.48 8.92 -13.01
CA VAL A 70 -3.59 8.40 -12.20
C VAL A 70 -4.45 7.49 -13.07
N VAL A 71 -4.74 6.29 -12.57
CA VAL A 71 -5.76 5.41 -13.16
C VAL A 71 -7.03 5.58 -12.35
N SER A 72 -8.04 6.25 -12.93
CA SER A 72 -9.34 6.51 -12.31
C SER A 72 -10.45 5.90 -13.15
N GLY A 73 -11.25 5.02 -12.55
CA GLY A 73 -12.15 4.15 -13.31
C GLY A 73 -11.38 3.37 -14.39
N THR A 74 -11.71 3.58 -15.65
CA THR A 74 -10.99 2.99 -16.79
C THR A 74 -10.06 3.98 -17.50
N SER A 75 -9.93 5.21 -17.03
CA SER A 75 -9.10 6.24 -17.67
C SER A 75 -7.71 6.30 -17.05
N LEU A 76 -6.68 6.35 -17.90
CA LEU A 76 -5.34 6.79 -17.51
C LEU A 76 -5.24 8.30 -17.77
N LEU A 77 -4.93 9.04 -16.70
CA LEU A 77 -4.72 10.47 -16.75
C LEU A 77 -3.24 10.79 -16.52
N LYS A 78 -2.76 11.81 -17.22
CA LYS A 78 -1.46 12.44 -16.99
C LYS A 78 -1.69 13.92 -16.64
N ASP A 79 -1.23 14.33 -15.46
CA ASP A 79 -1.40 15.70 -14.96
C ASP A 79 -2.87 16.19 -15.09
N GLY A 80 -3.83 15.33 -14.72
CA GLY A 80 -5.28 15.58 -14.80
C GLY A 80 -5.92 15.37 -16.17
N SER A 81 -5.13 15.19 -17.23
CA SER A 81 -5.66 15.03 -18.61
C SER A 81 -5.71 13.58 -19.03
N PRO A 82 -6.84 13.06 -19.58
CA PRO A 82 -6.93 11.67 -20.02
C PRO A 82 -6.08 11.43 -21.26
N ILE A 83 -5.27 10.36 -21.24
CA ILE A 83 -4.38 9.96 -22.34
C ILE A 83 -4.70 8.57 -22.91
N GLY A 84 -5.59 7.82 -22.29
CA GLY A 84 -6.00 6.52 -22.77
C GLY A 84 -6.82 5.70 -21.79
N THR A 85 -7.02 4.44 -22.08
CA THR A 85 -7.91 3.54 -21.32
C THR A 85 -7.18 2.34 -20.78
N ILE A 86 -7.39 2.04 -19.49
CA ILE A 86 -6.94 0.83 -18.79
C ILE A 86 -8.20 0.09 -18.29
N PRO A 87 -8.67 -0.96 -18.95
CA PRO A 87 -9.90 -1.67 -18.57
C PRO A 87 -9.84 -2.27 -17.17
N GLY A 88 -11.00 -2.63 -16.61
CA GLY A 88 -11.14 -3.30 -15.32
C GLY A 88 -11.43 -2.35 -14.17
N THR A 89 -11.58 -2.93 -12.97
CA THR A 89 -11.98 -2.22 -11.73
C THR A 89 -11.00 -2.44 -10.57
N ALA A 90 -10.16 -3.49 -10.64
CA ALA A 90 -9.15 -3.79 -9.63
C ALA A 90 -8.00 -2.78 -9.65
N LYS A 91 -7.22 -2.73 -8.57
CA LYS A 91 -5.96 -1.99 -8.53
C LYS A 91 -5.05 -2.37 -9.70
N VAL A 92 -4.18 -1.47 -10.07
CA VAL A 92 -3.20 -1.68 -11.14
C VAL A 92 -1.79 -1.68 -10.57
N SER A 93 -0.93 -2.51 -11.15
CA SER A 93 0.50 -2.48 -10.89
C SER A 93 1.18 -1.60 -11.92
N ILE A 94 2.06 -0.70 -11.48
CA ILE A 94 2.69 0.31 -12.35
C ILE A 94 4.20 0.30 -12.15
N ALA A 95 4.93 0.31 -13.25
CA ALA A 95 6.38 0.48 -13.27
C ALA A 95 6.81 1.42 -14.38
N ALA A 96 7.91 2.15 -14.22
CA ALA A 96 8.37 3.07 -15.25
C ALA A 96 9.89 3.06 -15.43
N SER A 97 10.31 3.28 -16.67
CA SER A 97 11.62 3.77 -17.04
C SER A 97 11.63 5.30 -17.13
N ALA A 98 12.72 5.87 -17.61
CA ALA A 98 12.78 7.32 -17.88
C ALA A 98 11.75 7.79 -18.94
N THR A 99 11.38 6.92 -19.88
CA THR A 99 10.58 7.28 -21.08
C THR A 99 9.28 6.51 -21.24
N GLN A 100 9.07 5.42 -20.50
CA GLN A 100 7.90 4.57 -20.64
C GLN A 100 7.30 4.21 -19.29
N LEU A 101 5.97 4.18 -19.19
CA LEU A 101 5.20 3.67 -18.08
C LEU A 101 4.51 2.38 -18.51
N LEU A 102 4.73 1.32 -17.76
CA LEU A 102 4.11 0.01 -17.95
C LEU A 102 3.06 -0.22 -16.87
N ILE A 103 1.87 -0.70 -17.27
CA ILE A 103 0.72 -0.89 -16.39
C ILE A 103 0.15 -2.29 -16.59
N ALA A 104 -0.01 -3.05 -15.51
CA ALA A 104 -0.72 -4.32 -15.49
C ALA A 104 -2.04 -4.17 -14.72
N ASN A 105 -3.11 -4.78 -15.25
CA ASN A 105 -4.46 -4.74 -14.65
C ASN A 105 -5.01 -6.12 -14.26
N GLY A 106 -4.15 -7.14 -14.19
CA GLY A 106 -4.53 -8.53 -13.94
C GLY A 106 -4.88 -9.33 -15.18
N THR A 107 -5.33 -8.69 -16.25
CA THR A 107 -5.76 -9.36 -17.50
C THR A 107 -4.90 -9.02 -18.71
N GLY A 108 -4.20 -7.89 -18.69
CA GLY A 108 -3.39 -7.42 -19.81
C GLY A 108 -2.29 -6.48 -19.36
N LEU A 109 -1.48 -6.09 -20.31
CA LEU A 109 -0.33 -5.23 -20.17
C LEU A 109 -0.47 -4.02 -21.10
N TYR A 110 -0.21 -2.84 -20.57
CA TYR A 110 -0.41 -1.55 -21.26
C TYR A 110 0.85 -0.71 -21.09
N VAL A 111 1.18 0.05 -22.11
CA VAL A 111 2.35 0.96 -22.10
C VAL A 111 1.93 2.35 -22.57
N THR A 112 2.60 3.35 -22.02
CA THR A 112 2.52 4.73 -22.49
C THR A 112 3.87 5.42 -22.40
N ASP A 113 4.14 6.30 -23.36
CA ASP A 113 5.24 7.28 -23.36
C ASP A 113 4.80 8.63 -22.77
N GLY A 114 3.57 8.68 -22.25
CA GLY A 114 2.94 9.88 -21.72
C GLY A 114 2.13 10.66 -22.75
N ALA A 115 2.00 10.18 -24.00
CA ALA A 115 1.13 10.77 -25.03
C ALA A 115 -0.14 9.97 -25.25
N SER A 116 -0.03 8.64 -25.34
CA SER A 116 -1.17 7.74 -25.54
C SER A 116 -0.89 6.37 -24.94
N VAL A 117 -1.95 5.58 -24.72
CA VAL A 117 -1.86 4.21 -24.22
C VAL A 117 -1.94 3.21 -25.35
N SER A 118 -1.04 2.22 -25.32
CA SER A 118 -1.06 1.07 -26.24
C SER A 118 -1.12 -0.23 -25.44
N VAL A 119 -1.78 -1.23 -26.02
CA VAL A 119 -1.77 -2.60 -25.50
C VAL A 119 -0.46 -3.27 -25.87
N VAL A 120 0.16 -3.95 -24.92
CA VAL A 120 1.40 -4.72 -25.15
C VAL A 120 1.04 -6.16 -25.44
N ALA A 121 1.63 -6.71 -26.53
CA ALA A 121 1.55 -8.13 -26.84
C ALA A 121 2.45 -8.91 -25.87
N PHE A 122 1.83 -9.52 -24.86
CA PHE A 122 2.54 -10.35 -23.89
C PHE A 122 2.54 -11.83 -24.34
N PRO A 123 3.59 -12.60 -24.05
CA PRO A 123 3.68 -14.01 -24.44
C PRO A 123 2.42 -14.83 -24.09
N ASP A 124 1.99 -15.64 -25.02
CA ASP A 124 0.78 -16.50 -24.93
C ASP A 124 -0.53 -15.75 -24.65
N SER A 125 -0.56 -14.43 -24.86
CA SER A 125 -1.71 -13.56 -24.50
C SER A 125 -2.17 -13.77 -23.04
N ALA A 126 -1.24 -14.11 -22.15
CA ALA A 126 -1.52 -14.38 -20.75
C ALA A 126 -1.84 -13.08 -19.98
N GLY A 127 -2.61 -13.19 -18.92
CA GLY A 127 -2.81 -12.10 -17.97
C GLY A 127 -1.53 -11.75 -17.22
N VAL A 128 -1.39 -10.47 -16.85
CA VAL A 128 -0.26 -9.92 -16.08
C VAL A 128 -0.81 -9.23 -14.84
N SER A 129 -0.40 -9.68 -13.65
CA SER A 129 -0.87 -9.12 -12.39
C SER A 129 0.07 -8.09 -11.78
N SER A 130 1.38 -8.21 -12.02
CA SER A 130 2.37 -7.35 -11.38
C SER A 130 3.51 -7.03 -12.33
N VAL A 131 3.99 -5.78 -12.27
CA VAL A 131 5.11 -5.29 -13.07
C VAL A 131 6.14 -4.59 -12.19
N ALA A 132 7.40 -4.62 -12.63
CA ALA A 132 8.50 -3.92 -11.98
C ALA A 132 9.48 -3.40 -13.04
N TYR A 133 10.39 -2.51 -12.64
CA TYR A 133 11.47 -2.03 -13.50
C TYR A 133 12.79 -2.01 -12.73
N ILE A 134 13.82 -2.63 -13.29
CA ILE A 134 15.15 -2.65 -12.68
C ILE A 134 16.23 -2.78 -13.77
N ASN A 135 17.27 -1.97 -13.67
CA ASN A 135 18.47 -2.03 -14.50
C ASN A 135 18.20 -2.13 -16.02
N GLY A 136 17.20 -1.37 -16.50
CA GLY A 136 16.85 -1.32 -17.91
C GLY A 136 15.79 -2.33 -18.35
N TYR A 137 15.45 -3.31 -17.53
CA TYR A 137 14.43 -4.32 -17.83
C TYR A 137 13.10 -4.00 -17.17
N PHE A 138 12.03 -4.05 -17.94
CA PHE A 138 10.70 -4.22 -17.39
C PHE A 138 10.46 -5.69 -17.07
N LEU A 139 9.82 -5.95 -15.96
CA LEU A 139 9.48 -7.29 -15.50
C LEU A 139 7.96 -7.42 -15.41
N ALA A 140 7.42 -8.59 -15.73
CA ALA A 140 6.00 -8.89 -15.67
C ALA A 140 5.76 -10.34 -15.22
N THR A 141 4.81 -10.52 -14.30
CA THR A 141 4.39 -11.86 -13.84
C THR A 141 3.34 -12.43 -14.78
N ARG A 142 3.43 -13.71 -15.10
CA ARG A 142 2.37 -14.44 -15.80
C ARG A 142 1.40 -15.03 -14.79
N VAL A 143 0.15 -14.61 -14.83
CA VAL A 143 -0.92 -15.06 -13.92
C VAL A 143 -1.06 -16.60 -13.93
N GLY A 144 -1.18 -17.19 -12.74
CA GLY A 144 -1.39 -18.63 -12.56
C GLY A 144 -0.17 -19.50 -12.86
N THR A 145 1.04 -18.90 -12.87
CA THR A 145 2.29 -19.64 -13.08
C THR A 145 3.38 -19.17 -12.11
N GLN A 146 4.47 -19.91 -12.08
CA GLN A 146 5.69 -19.58 -11.33
C GLN A 146 6.60 -18.59 -12.10
N ARG A 147 6.18 -18.11 -13.27
CA ARG A 147 7.03 -17.40 -14.23
C ARG A 147 6.92 -15.89 -14.10
N PHE A 148 8.06 -15.24 -14.20
CA PHE A 148 8.16 -13.83 -14.53
C PHE A 148 9.02 -13.66 -15.79
N TYR A 149 8.66 -12.70 -16.60
CA TYR A 149 9.30 -12.39 -17.86
C TYR A 149 10.02 -11.05 -17.75
N TRP A 150 11.04 -10.84 -18.60
CA TRP A 150 11.67 -9.53 -18.79
C TRP A 150 11.55 -9.08 -20.25
N SER A 151 11.48 -7.76 -20.41
CA SER A 151 11.44 -7.12 -21.74
C SER A 151 12.82 -7.03 -22.38
N ALA A 152 12.87 -6.64 -23.66
CA ALA A 152 14.10 -6.08 -24.20
C ALA A 152 14.55 -4.85 -23.38
N ILE A 153 15.86 -4.57 -23.38
CA ILE A 153 16.43 -3.46 -22.59
C ILE A 153 15.79 -2.14 -23.03
N LEU A 154 15.27 -1.37 -22.05
CA LEU A 154 14.63 -0.06 -22.19
C LEU A 154 13.41 -0.04 -23.11
N ASP A 155 12.82 -1.19 -23.43
CA ASP A 155 11.65 -1.28 -24.30
C ASP A 155 10.53 -2.13 -23.67
N ALA A 156 9.53 -1.48 -23.11
CA ALA A 156 8.35 -2.12 -22.52
C ALA A 156 7.41 -2.78 -23.56
N THR A 157 7.64 -2.59 -24.84
CA THR A 157 6.80 -3.15 -25.91
C THR A 157 7.28 -4.49 -26.45
N SER A 158 8.56 -4.84 -26.20
CA SER A 158 9.22 -6.01 -26.76
C SER A 158 9.42 -7.11 -25.70
N TRP A 159 8.72 -8.22 -25.87
CA TRP A 159 8.73 -9.37 -24.95
C TRP A 159 8.95 -10.66 -25.76
N ASP A 160 10.00 -11.40 -25.44
CA ASP A 160 10.24 -12.72 -26.02
C ASP A 160 9.61 -13.80 -25.12
N ALA A 161 9.00 -14.81 -25.73
CA ALA A 161 8.40 -15.93 -25.00
C ALA A 161 9.43 -16.84 -24.30
N LEU A 162 10.71 -16.72 -24.64
CA LEU A 162 11.82 -17.45 -24.05
C LEU A 162 12.55 -16.66 -22.95
N ASP A 163 12.29 -15.35 -22.84
CA ASP A 163 12.90 -14.46 -21.86
C ASP A 163 12.14 -14.49 -20.53
N PHE A 164 12.24 -15.61 -19.82
CA PHE A 164 11.61 -15.80 -18.51
C PHE A 164 12.49 -16.58 -17.54
N ALA A 165 12.20 -16.42 -16.25
CA ALA A 165 12.66 -17.32 -15.21
C ALA A 165 11.48 -17.80 -14.37
N SER A 166 11.70 -18.92 -13.67
CA SER A 166 10.71 -19.52 -12.80
C SER A 166 11.19 -19.51 -11.35
N ALA A 167 10.32 -19.09 -10.43
CA ALA A 167 10.53 -19.22 -8.99
C ALA A 167 10.20 -20.67 -8.57
N GLU A 168 11.15 -21.59 -8.80
CA GLU A 168 10.89 -23.05 -8.78
C GLU A 168 11.18 -23.73 -7.43
N ARG A 169 11.55 -22.99 -6.40
CA ARG A 169 11.89 -23.61 -5.11
C ARG A 169 10.70 -24.34 -4.47
N ALA A 170 9.50 -23.80 -4.66
CA ALA A 170 8.25 -24.44 -4.30
C ALA A 170 7.33 -24.49 -5.54
N PRO A 171 6.42 -25.47 -5.67
CA PRO A 171 5.39 -25.50 -6.71
C PRO A 171 4.32 -24.43 -6.38
N ASP A 172 4.64 -23.16 -6.58
CA ASP A 172 4.00 -22.00 -5.99
C ASP A 172 3.83 -20.90 -7.05
N ASN A 173 2.60 -20.49 -7.36
CA ASN A 173 2.36 -19.45 -8.35
C ASN A 173 2.85 -18.09 -7.85
N VAL A 174 3.41 -17.28 -8.74
CA VAL A 174 3.82 -15.91 -8.42
C VAL A 174 2.58 -15.02 -8.27
N VAL A 175 2.44 -14.40 -7.11
CA VAL A 175 1.40 -13.42 -6.79
C VAL A 175 1.79 -12.02 -7.24
N ALA A 176 3.01 -11.59 -6.91
CA ALA A 176 3.51 -10.26 -7.24
C ALA A 176 5.04 -10.20 -7.28
N ILE A 177 5.55 -9.16 -7.92
CA ILE A 177 6.97 -8.79 -7.91
C ILE A 177 7.15 -7.33 -7.49
N TRP A 178 8.21 -7.03 -6.74
CA TRP A 178 8.54 -5.68 -6.30
C TRP A 178 10.05 -5.46 -6.26
N ILE A 179 10.49 -4.21 -6.44
CA ILE A 179 11.90 -3.84 -6.30
C ILE A 179 12.11 -3.14 -4.95
N VAL A 180 12.97 -3.71 -4.14
CA VAL A 180 13.37 -3.18 -2.84
C VAL A 180 14.89 -3.17 -2.76
N SER A 181 15.50 -1.99 -2.61
CA SER A 181 16.97 -1.83 -2.48
C SER A 181 17.75 -2.58 -3.56
N ASP A 182 17.37 -2.38 -4.83
CA ASP A 182 17.97 -3.01 -6.02
C ASP A 182 17.89 -4.55 -6.05
N GLN A 183 17.00 -5.13 -5.25
CA GLN A 183 16.67 -6.54 -5.26
C GLN A 183 15.24 -6.74 -5.79
N LEU A 184 15.06 -7.79 -6.58
CA LEU A 184 13.75 -8.25 -7.02
C LEU A 184 13.19 -9.21 -5.97
N TRP A 185 12.09 -8.81 -5.35
CA TRP A 185 11.31 -9.65 -4.45
C TRP A 185 10.20 -10.32 -5.23
N ILE A 186 10.16 -11.64 -5.23
CA ILE A 186 9.16 -12.46 -5.89
C ILE A 186 8.31 -13.10 -4.80
N PHE A 187 7.06 -12.65 -4.71
CA PHE A 187 6.08 -13.17 -3.77
C PHE A 187 5.25 -14.25 -4.44
N GLY A 188 5.38 -15.48 -3.96
CA GLY A 188 4.51 -16.59 -4.34
C GLY A 188 3.31 -16.72 -3.41
N GLU A 189 2.47 -17.73 -3.63
CA GLU A 189 1.31 -18.05 -2.77
C GLU A 189 1.77 -18.52 -1.38
N THR A 190 2.91 -19.22 -1.29
CA THR A 190 3.42 -19.82 -0.05
C THR A 190 4.85 -19.44 0.29
N THR A 191 5.64 -18.95 -0.66
CA THR A 191 7.04 -18.59 -0.46
C THR A 191 7.36 -17.21 -1.00
N THR A 192 8.48 -16.64 -0.55
CA THR A 192 9.04 -15.40 -1.11
C THR A 192 10.51 -15.62 -1.45
N GLU A 193 10.90 -15.30 -2.69
CA GLU A 193 12.27 -15.42 -3.18
C GLU A 193 12.88 -14.04 -3.43
N ILE A 194 14.19 -13.91 -3.18
CA ILE A 194 14.94 -12.70 -3.49
C ILE A 194 15.89 -12.98 -4.65
N TRP A 195 15.80 -12.14 -5.68
CA TRP A 195 16.60 -12.22 -6.89
C TRP A 195 17.40 -10.93 -7.10
N VAL A 196 18.48 -11.02 -7.86
CA VAL A 196 19.34 -9.89 -8.24
C VAL A 196 19.67 -9.97 -9.73
N THR A 197 20.07 -8.83 -10.28
CA THR A 197 20.59 -8.76 -11.64
C THR A 197 22.03 -9.28 -11.71
N THR A 198 22.34 -10.03 -12.74
CA THR A 198 23.68 -10.63 -12.98
C THR A 198 24.61 -9.72 -13.79
N GLY A 199 24.03 -8.84 -14.61
CA GLY A 199 24.73 -8.10 -15.65
C GLY A 199 24.95 -8.89 -16.95
N ASP A 200 24.53 -10.16 -17.01
CA ASP A 200 24.54 -10.99 -18.21
C ASP A 200 23.27 -10.73 -19.03
N SER A 201 23.39 -10.61 -20.34
CA SER A 201 22.26 -10.35 -21.23
C SER A 201 21.40 -11.58 -21.52
N GLU A 202 21.96 -12.79 -21.42
CA GLU A 202 21.25 -14.05 -21.67
C GLU A 202 20.53 -14.55 -20.41
N VAL A 203 21.15 -14.33 -19.23
CA VAL A 203 20.57 -14.70 -17.92
C VAL A 203 20.61 -13.49 -16.97
N PRO A 204 19.78 -12.45 -17.23
CA PRO A 204 19.89 -11.18 -16.53
C PRO A 204 19.53 -11.24 -15.05
N PHE A 205 18.86 -12.30 -14.60
CA PHE A 205 18.40 -12.46 -13.22
C PHE A 205 18.83 -13.79 -12.63
N GLN A 206 19.25 -13.78 -11.36
CA GLN A 206 19.53 -14.97 -10.59
C GLN A 206 19.00 -14.86 -9.17
N ARG A 207 18.58 -16.00 -8.58
CA ARG A 207 18.17 -16.05 -7.21
C ARG A 207 19.36 -15.88 -6.26
N VAL A 208 19.14 -15.18 -5.15
CA VAL A 208 20.12 -15.07 -4.06
C VAL A 208 20.05 -16.34 -3.20
N ASP A 209 21.16 -17.06 -3.09
CA ASP A 209 21.22 -18.25 -2.25
C ASP A 209 20.96 -17.93 -0.78
N GLY A 210 20.15 -18.78 -0.12
CA GLY A 210 19.78 -18.59 1.28
C GLY A 210 18.77 -17.48 1.55
N ARG A 211 18.26 -16.79 0.53
CA ARG A 211 17.22 -15.77 0.63
C ARG A 211 15.89 -16.28 0.07
N LEU A 212 15.44 -17.37 0.66
CA LEU A 212 14.11 -17.95 0.48
C LEU A 212 13.39 -17.89 1.82
N PHE A 213 12.15 -17.44 1.81
CA PHE A 213 11.31 -17.37 3.00
C PHE A 213 10.08 -18.24 2.82
N ASP A 214 9.77 -19.08 3.82
CA ASP A 214 8.61 -20.00 3.85
C ASP A 214 7.33 -19.22 4.23
N VAL A 215 7.13 -18.09 3.59
CA VAL A 215 5.93 -17.27 3.67
C VAL A 215 5.75 -16.54 2.35
N GLY A 216 4.58 -16.69 1.75
CA GLY A 216 4.19 -16.00 0.52
C GLY A 216 3.37 -14.75 0.80
N CYS A 217 2.52 -14.38 -0.15
CA CYS A 217 1.64 -13.22 -0.08
C CYS A 217 0.19 -13.65 -0.30
N ALA A 218 -0.70 -13.27 0.64
CA ALA A 218 -2.12 -13.58 0.54
C ALA A 218 -2.83 -12.77 -0.57
N ASN A 219 -2.39 -11.53 -0.79
CA ASN A 219 -2.97 -10.66 -1.82
C ASN A 219 -1.96 -9.59 -2.26
N ALA A 220 -1.71 -9.49 -3.57
CA ALA A 220 -0.79 -8.51 -4.17
C ALA A 220 -1.10 -7.06 -3.79
N ASP A 221 -2.37 -6.72 -3.64
CA ASP A 221 -2.84 -5.38 -3.31
C ASP A 221 -2.44 -4.93 -1.89
N THR A 222 -1.97 -5.85 -1.04
CA THR A 222 -1.49 -5.53 0.31
C THR A 222 -0.03 -5.07 0.34
N ILE A 223 0.70 -5.30 -0.75
CA ILE A 223 2.12 -4.99 -0.81
C ILE A 223 2.31 -3.48 -0.97
N ALA A 224 3.07 -2.89 -0.05
CA ALA A 224 3.39 -1.47 -0.10
C ALA A 224 4.82 -1.22 0.37
N LYS A 225 5.54 -0.38 -0.39
CA LYS A 225 6.93 -0.01 -0.10
C LYS A 225 6.99 1.35 0.57
N LEU A 226 7.75 1.44 1.65
CA LEU A 226 8.03 2.67 2.36
C LEU A 226 9.50 2.71 2.75
N ASP A 227 10.21 3.75 2.36
CA ASP A 227 11.66 3.82 2.47
C ASP A 227 12.35 2.61 1.83
N ASN A 228 13.23 1.95 2.57
CA ASN A 228 13.95 0.76 2.14
C ASN A 228 13.30 -0.56 2.62
N THR A 229 12.04 -0.51 3.01
CA THR A 229 11.31 -1.69 3.48
C THR A 229 10.00 -1.89 2.73
N ILE A 230 9.44 -3.08 2.82
CA ILE A 230 8.20 -3.48 2.18
C ILE A 230 7.29 -4.14 3.21
N PHE A 231 5.99 -3.87 3.11
CA PHE A 231 4.95 -4.46 3.94
C PHE A 231 4.02 -5.28 3.08
N TRP A 232 3.51 -6.39 3.61
CA TRP A 232 2.50 -7.22 2.95
C TRP A 232 1.75 -8.09 3.96
N VAL A 233 0.62 -8.63 3.54
CA VAL A 233 -0.07 -9.70 4.27
C VAL A 233 0.49 -11.04 3.78
N GLY A 234 1.10 -11.80 4.69
CA GLY A 234 1.64 -13.12 4.39
C GLY A 234 0.56 -14.16 4.08
N SER A 235 0.97 -15.26 3.47
CA SER A 235 0.07 -16.40 3.21
C SER A 235 -0.52 -17.01 4.49
N ASP A 236 0.06 -16.73 5.64
CA ASP A 236 -0.43 -17.07 6.98
C ASP A 236 -1.30 -15.96 7.62
N TYR A 237 -1.71 -14.97 6.81
CA TYR A 237 -2.53 -13.81 7.20
C TYR A 237 -1.91 -12.87 8.25
N LYS A 238 -0.62 -13.01 8.52
CA LYS A 238 0.12 -12.03 9.33
C LYS A 238 0.55 -10.85 8.49
N VAL A 239 0.55 -9.65 9.06
CA VAL A 239 1.21 -8.51 8.41
C VAL A 239 2.70 -8.60 8.69
N LEU A 240 3.46 -8.58 7.63
CA LEU A 240 4.91 -8.72 7.64
C LEU A 240 5.59 -7.45 7.13
N ARG A 241 6.76 -7.20 7.67
CA ARG A 241 7.70 -6.20 7.20
C ARG A 241 8.92 -6.91 6.61
N GLY A 242 9.28 -6.55 5.38
CA GLY A 242 10.48 -7.07 4.71
C GLY A 242 11.72 -6.36 5.22
N ASP A 243 12.64 -7.18 5.74
CA ASP A 243 13.97 -6.77 6.19
C ASP A 243 14.95 -7.88 5.77
N SER A 244 16.01 -8.10 6.51
CA SER A 244 16.91 -9.27 6.29
C SER A 244 16.15 -10.59 6.33
N VAL A 245 15.15 -10.68 7.18
CA VAL A 245 14.11 -11.72 7.24
C VAL A 245 12.74 -11.06 7.43
N PRO A 246 11.64 -11.68 6.97
CA PRO A 246 10.28 -11.17 7.24
C PRO A 246 10.02 -11.06 8.73
N LEU A 247 9.68 -9.86 9.20
CA LEU A 247 9.36 -9.58 10.59
C LEU A 247 7.84 -9.40 10.74
N ARG A 248 7.22 -10.16 11.63
CA ARG A 248 5.82 -9.98 11.99
C ARG A 248 5.61 -8.64 12.71
N VAL A 249 4.67 -7.84 12.21
CA VAL A 249 4.28 -6.53 12.79
C VAL A 249 2.81 -6.48 13.18
N SER A 250 2.03 -7.51 12.86
CA SER A 250 0.65 -7.67 13.29
C SER A 250 0.55 -8.23 14.70
N ASP A 251 -0.56 -7.91 15.37
CA ASP A 251 -1.05 -8.60 16.54
C ASP A 251 -2.19 -9.56 16.17
N ASN A 252 -2.71 -10.28 17.15
CA ASN A 252 -3.77 -11.29 16.92
C ASN A 252 -5.07 -10.65 16.41
N ALA A 253 -5.38 -9.40 16.78
CA ALA A 253 -6.60 -8.74 16.34
C ALA A 253 -6.52 -8.35 14.86
N ILE A 254 -5.34 -7.94 14.41
CA ILE A 254 -5.08 -7.66 12.99
C ILE A 254 -5.12 -8.96 12.18
N GLU A 255 -4.55 -10.04 12.69
CA GLU A 255 -4.54 -11.34 12.02
C GLU A 255 -5.94 -11.95 11.91
N GLU A 256 -6.78 -11.82 12.94
CA GLU A 256 -8.18 -12.20 12.86
C GLU A 256 -8.93 -11.36 11.80
N ALA A 257 -8.66 -10.06 11.73
CA ALA A 257 -9.26 -9.19 10.73
C ALA A 257 -8.81 -9.56 9.31
N THR A 258 -7.53 -9.86 9.09
CA THR A 258 -7.00 -10.24 7.77
C THR A 258 -7.49 -11.62 7.33
N GLN A 259 -7.50 -12.60 8.24
CA GLN A 259 -7.92 -13.99 7.94
C GLN A 259 -9.38 -14.09 7.51
N ASN A 260 -10.24 -13.24 8.10
CA ASN A 260 -11.68 -13.26 7.83
C ASN A 260 -12.10 -12.27 6.74
N SER A 261 -11.16 -11.58 6.09
CA SER A 261 -11.47 -10.57 5.08
C SER A 261 -11.34 -11.10 3.66
N THR A 262 -12.29 -10.71 2.82
CA THR A 262 -12.25 -10.87 1.37
C THR A 262 -11.59 -9.67 0.69
N ILE A 263 -11.69 -8.50 1.31
CA ILE A 263 -11.02 -7.26 0.88
C ILE A 263 -9.73 -7.13 1.65
N LEU A 264 -8.60 -7.14 0.93
CA LEU A 264 -7.29 -6.86 1.48
C LEU A 264 -6.57 -5.88 0.55
N SER A 265 -6.33 -4.67 1.01
CA SER A 265 -5.69 -3.63 0.22
C SER A 265 -4.80 -2.75 1.10
N GLY A 266 -3.52 -2.64 0.74
CA GLY A 266 -2.52 -1.90 1.49
C GLY A 266 -1.99 -0.70 0.73
N TRP A 267 -1.57 0.33 1.47
CA TRP A 267 -0.79 1.44 0.99
C TRP A 267 -0.07 2.14 2.14
N VAL A 268 0.81 3.08 1.83
CA VAL A 268 1.69 3.73 2.81
C VAL A 268 1.68 5.24 2.64
N TYR A 269 1.84 5.97 3.74
CA TYR A 269 2.02 7.41 3.68
C TYR A 269 2.89 7.94 4.83
N PRO A 270 3.69 8.98 4.59
CA PRO A 270 4.36 9.75 5.64
C PRO A 270 3.41 10.83 6.18
N TRP A 271 3.44 11.09 7.48
CA TRP A 271 2.67 12.16 8.09
C TRP A 271 3.32 12.68 9.37
N GLN A 272 3.66 13.97 9.41
CA GLN A 272 4.23 14.64 10.59
C GLN A 272 5.38 13.88 11.26
N GLY A 273 6.33 13.40 10.45
CA GLY A 273 7.48 12.64 10.94
C GLY A 273 7.20 11.18 11.28
N ASN A 274 5.94 10.75 11.20
CA ASN A 274 5.54 9.35 11.30
C ASN A 274 5.39 8.72 9.92
N LEU A 275 5.52 7.41 9.86
CA LEU A 275 5.29 6.59 8.68
C LEU A 275 4.17 5.60 8.99
N PHE A 276 3.22 5.49 8.08
CA PHE A 276 2.03 4.65 8.27
C PHE A 276 1.88 3.63 7.15
N TYR A 277 1.55 2.39 7.54
CA TYR A 277 1.05 1.36 6.64
C TYR A 277 -0.44 1.17 6.93
N CYS A 278 -1.26 1.40 5.90
CA CYS A 278 -2.70 1.21 5.94
C CYS A 278 -3.07 -0.14 5.34
N LEU A 279 -3.99 -0.84 5.96
CA LEU A 279 -4.55 -2.09 5.48
C LEU A 279 -6.08 -2.03 5.59
N ALA A 280 -6.76 -1.91 4.45
CA ALA A 280 -8.21 -2.03 4.37
C ALA A 280 -8.61 -3.51 4.46
N THR A 281 -9.62 -3.78 5.28
CA THR A 281 -10.21 -5.10 5.52
C THR A 281 -11.73 -4.99 5.53
N ASP A 282 -12.47 -6.11 5.54
CA ASP A 282 -13.94 -6.11 5.64
C ASP A 282 -14.45 -5.48 6.95
N VAL A 283 -13.58 -5.40 7.97
CA VAL A 283 -13.89 -4.85 9.30
C VAL A 283 -13.20 -3.50 9.57
N GLY A 284 -12.84 -2.79 8.53
CA GLY A 284 -12.30 -1.43 8.59
C GLY A 284 -10.81 -1.31 8.27
N THR A 285 -10.37 -0.09 8.03
CA THR A 285 -8.97 0.21 7.74
C THR A 285 -8.14 0.19 9.02
N LYS A 286 -7.19 -0.74 9.09
CA LYS A 286 -6.20 -0.86 10.16
C LYS A 286 -4.93 -0.13 9.75
N VAL A 287 -4.38 0.67 10.63
CA VAL A 287 -3.21 1.50 10.33
C VAL A 287 -2.12 1.28 11.35
N LEU A 288 -0.96 0.88 10.88
CA LEU A 288 0.24 0.74 11.68
C LEU A 288 1.03 2.03 11.67
N ASN A 289 1.26 2.63 12.83
CA ASN A 289 2.31 3.61 12.99
C ASN A 289 3.65 2.88 13.15
N ILE A 290 4.54 3.03 12.16
CA ILE A 290 5.80 2.28 12.11
C ILE A 290 6.75 2.72 13.23
N ALA A 291 6.74 4.00 13.60
CA ALA A 291 7.61 4.54 14.65
C ALA A 291 7.28 3.98 16.03
N THR A 292 5.99 3.80 16.33
CA THR A 292 5.53 3.30 17.63
C THR A 292 5.19 1.82 17.64
N SER A 293 5.15 1.18 16.46
CA SER A 293 4.69 -0.21 16.26
C SER A 293 3.26 -0.44 16.76
N GLN A 294 2.41 0.59 16.69
CA GLN A 294 1.05 0.53 17.21
C GLN A 294 0.02 0.61 16.10
N TRP A 295 -1.00 -0.21 16.24
CA TRP A 295 -2.14 -0.23 15.33
C TRP A 295 -3.27 0.69 15.84
N HIS A 296 -3.94 1.36 14.91
CA HIS A 296 -5.16 2.13 15.15
C HIS A 296 -6.12 1.95 13.96
N VAL A 297 -7.31 2.51 14.06
CA VAL A 297 -8.33 2.41 13.01
C VAL A 297 -8.51 3.77 12.35
N GLN A 298 -8.64 3.79 11.03
CA GLN A 298 -9.11 4.94 10.28
C GLN A 298 -10.38 4.58 9.52
N GLU A 299 -11.36 5.47 9.58
CA GLU A 299 -12.65 5.32 8.92
C GLU A 299 -13.13 6.66 8.37
N SER A 300 -13.93 6.63 7.32
CA SER A 300 -14.71 7.78 6.86
C SER A 300 -16.11 7.72 7.48
N LYS A 301 -16.83 8.84 7.49
CA LYS A 301 -18.17 8.90 8.09
C LYS A 301 -19.11 7.89 7.43
N ASP A 302 -19.86 7.19 8.26
CA ASP A 302 -20.85 6.17 7.86
C ASP A 302 -20.25 4.96 7.11
N ARG A 303 -18.92 4.76 7.21
CA ARG A 303 -18.18 3.65 6.58
C ARG A 303 -17.22 3.03 7.60
N LEU A 304 -16.95 1.73 7.45
CA LEU A 304 -15.93 1.04 8.23
C LEU A 304 -14.52 1.36 7.74
N ASN A 305 -14.38 1.56 6.42
CA ASN A 305 -13.09 1.85 5.80
C ASN A 305 -12.87 3.35 5.59
N TRP A 306 -11.61 3.75 5.64
CA TRP A 306 -11.18 5.04 5.17
C TRP A 306 -11.19 5.07 3.64
N ARG A 307 -11.68 6.16 3.05
CA ARG A 307 -11.81 6.31 1.59
C ARG A 307 -10.46 6.31 0.86
N ALA A 308 -9.37 6.68 1.54
CA ALA A 308 -8.04 6.68 0.97
C ALA A 308 -7.51 5.24 0.83
N ASN A 309 -7.19 4.82 -0.39
CA ASN A 309 -6.89 3.43 -0.73
C ASN A 309 -5.56 3.23 -1.46
N VAL A 310 -5.07 4.22 -2.17
CA VAL A 310 -3.76 4.25 -2.79
C VAL A 310 -3.15 5.63 -2.60
N GLY A 311 -1.84 5.77 -2.58
CA GLY A 311 -1.27 7.09 -2.40
C GLY A 311 0.23 7.17 -2.66
N LEU A 312 0.71 8.39 -2.77
CA LEU A 312 2.13 8.72 -2.91
C LEU A 312 2.42 10.15 -2.43
N VAL A 313 3.69 10.50 -2.36
CA VAL A 313 4.12 11.88 -2.13
C VAL A 313 4.39 12.55 -3.48
N TYR A 314 3.74 13.67 -3.72
CA TYR A 314 3.87 14.48 -4.93
C TYR A 314 4.08 15.95 -4.57
N ASN A 315 5.19 16.54 -5.01
CA ASN A 315 5.54 17.94 -4.73
C ASN A 315 5.42 18.35 -3.24
N GLY A 316 5.82 17.43 -2.34
CA GLY A 316 5.74 17.65 -0.89
C GLY A 316 4.35 17.46 -0.28
N LEU A 317 3.34 17.14 -1.08
CA LEU A 317 2.00 16.79 -0.64
C LEU A 317 1.84 15.27 -0.60
N VAL A 318 1.09 14.76 0.36
CA VAL A 318 0.65 13.37 0.35
C VAL A 318 -0.69 13.32 -0.37
N LEU A 319 -0.72 12.66 -1.53
CA LEU A 319 -1.93 12.44 -2.30
C LEU A 319 -2.44 11.02 -2.07
N ALA A 320 -3.77 10.88 -2.02
CA ALA A 320 -4.44 9.59 -1.86
C ALA A 320 -5.65 9.49 -2.78
N GLY A 321 -5.81 8.36 -3.44
CA GLY A 321 -6.97 8.08 -4.30
C GLY A 321 -8.14 7.51 -3.51
N ASP A 322 -9.34 7.86 -3.95
CA ASP A 322 -10.59 7.37 -3.39
C ASP A 322 -10.89 5.93 -3.83
N ASP A 323 -11.44 5.12 -2.93
CA ASP A 323 -11.75 3.71 -3.18
C ASP A 323 -13.08 3.46 -3.93
N GLU A 324 -13.91 4.50 -4.13
CA GLU A 324 -15.20 4.41 -4.83
C GLU A 324 -15.35 5.48 -5.94
N GLU A 325 -14.92 6.70 -5.66
CA GLU A 325 -15.08 7.85 -6.55
C GLU A 325 -13.80 8.17 -7.32
N GLY A 326 -13.91 8.98 -8.37
CA GLY A 326 -12.75 9.47 -9.14
C GLY A 326 -12.00 10.61 -8.46
N LYS A 327 -12.06 10.71 -7.15
CA LYS A 327 -11.46 11.80 -6.39
C LYS A 327 -10.03 11.49 -5.99
N LEU A 328 -9.18 12.48 -6.15
CA LEU A 328 -7.84 12.48 -5.62
C LEU A 328 -7.80 13.44 -4.43
N TRP A 329 -7.40 12.94 -3.28
CA TRP A 329 -7.34 13.65 -2.03
C TRP A 329 -5.92 14.13 -1.73
N GLN A 330 -5.79 15.33 -1.19
CA GLN A 330 -4.61 15.76 -0.46
C GLN A 330 -4.84 15.49 1.02
N LEU A 331 -3.91 14.83 1.70
CA LEU A 331 -3.91 14.75 3.15
C LEU A 331 -3.57 16.14 3.73
N SER A 332 -4.42 16.63 4.63
CA SER A 332 -4.32 17.97 5.21
C SER A 332 -4.43 17.94 6.74
N TYR A 333 -3.67 18.79 7.41
CA TYR A 333 -3.83 19.08 8.84
C TYR A 333 -4.53 20.43 9.08
N ALA A 334 -4.67 21.24 8.05
CA ALA A 334 -5.37 22.52 8.13
C ALA A 334 -6.90 22.38 8.07
N GLU A 335 -7.36 21.19 7.66
CA GLU A 335 -8.78 20.86 7.60
C GLU A 335 -9.15 19.92 8.76
N TYR A 336 -10.37 20.05 9.27
CA TYR A 336 -10.91 19.22 10.35
C TYR A 336 -12.04 18.30 9.87
N SER A 337 -12.32 18.32 8.58
CA SER A 337 -13.34 17.54 7.89
C SER A 337 -12.79 16.89 6.64
N ASP A 338 -13.36 15.76 6.22
CA ASP A 338 -13.09 15.12 4.95
C ASP A 338 -14.00 15.77 3.90
N ASP A 339 -13.48 16.75 3.13
CA ASP A 339 -14.24 17.49 2.11
C ASP A 339 -15.59 18.04 2.65
N GLY A 340 -15.55 18.67 3.81
CA GLY A 340 -16.75 19.19 4.51
C GLY A 340 -17.52 18.16 5.34
N VAL A 341 -17.17 16.88 5.28
CA VAL A 341 -17.77 15.82 6.09
C VAL A 341 -17.01 15.67 7.40
N GLU A 342 -17.72 15.72 8.52
CA GLU A 342 -17.14 15.64 9.87
C GLU A 342 -16.32 14.35 10.07
N ILE A 343 -15.16 14.48 10.70
CA ILE A 343 -14.31 13.35 11.12
C ILE A 343 -14.64 13.01 12.57
N GLU A 344 -15.34 11.91 12.79
CA GLU A 344 -15.61 11.40 14.13
C GLU A 344 -14.32 10.78 14.71
N ARG A 345 -13.97 11.19 15.94
CA ARG A 345 -12.81 10.67 16.66
C ARG A 345 -13.27 9.95 17.91
N ARG A 346 -12.86 8.71 18.07
CA ARG A 346 -13.26 7.89 19.22
C ARG A 346 -12.05 7.28 19.90
N TRP A 347 -12.04 7.36 21.19
CA TRP A 347 -11.07 6.67 22.05
C TRP A 347 -11.83 5.80 23.04
N THR A 348 -11.48 4.52 23.08
CA THR A 348 -12.01 3.56 24.04
C THR A 348 -10.85 3.05 24.89
N ALA A 349 -11.01 3.16 26.21
CA ALA A 349 -10.04 2.61 27.17
C ALA A 349 -10.78 1.80 28.23
N LEU A 350 -10.10 0.79 28.79
CA LEU A 350 -10.57 0.10 29.98
C LEU A 350 -10.15 0.91 31.21
N VAL A 351 -11.10 1.11 32.09
CA VAL A 351 -10.84 1.59 33.44
C VAL A 351 -10.93 0.40 34.37
N ASP A 352 -9.96 0.22 35.24
CA ASP A 352 -9.98 -0.81 36.27
C ASP A 352 -11.26 -0.66 37.10
N GLU A 353 -12.01 -1.75 37.28
CA GLU A 353 -13.26 -1.75 38.06
C GLU A 353 -13.05 -1.30 39.51
N SER A 354 -11.82 -1.34 40.02
CA SER A 354 -11.45 -0.85 41.33
C SER A 354 -11.11 0.65 41.37
N ALA A 355 -11.06 1.32 40.22
CA ALA A 355 -10.69 2.73 40.14
C ALA A 355 -11.94 3.62 40.35
N ILE A 356 -11.93 4.44 41.38
CA ILE A 356 -12.86 5.57 41.52
C ILE A 356 -12.40 6.66 40.55
N ILE A 357 -13.18 6.94 39.52
CA ILE A 357 -12.90 8.03 38.58
C ILE A 357 -13.57 9.28 39.16
N ASP A 358 -12.80 10.09 39.89
CA ASP A 358 -13.29 11.37 40.42
C ASP A 358 -13.37 12.45 39.33
N ASN A 359 -12.49 12.41 38.32
CA ASN A 359 -12.45 13.37 37.22
C ASN A 359 -11.81 12.77 35.98
N VAL A 360 -12.41 12.96 34.79
CA VAL A 360 -11.78 12.80 33.47
C VAL A 360 -11.46 14.20 32.96
N MET A 361 -10.18 14.56 32.94
CA MET A 361 -9.74 15.82 32.35
C MET A 361 -9.37 15.54 30.87
N LEU A 362 -10.16 16.05 29.94
CA LEU A 362 -9.82 16.11 28.52
C LEU A 362 -9.16 17.48 28.27
N ASP A 363 -7.85 17.48 28.11
CA ASP A 363 -7.13 18.65 27.61
C ASP A 363 -7.17 18.57 26.08
N ALA A 364 -8.24 19.12 25.52
CA ALA A 364 -8.46 19.17 24.08
C ALA A 364 -8.32 20.62 23.61
N SER A 365 -7.32 20.90 22.81
CA SER A 365 -7.29 22.16 22.07
C SER A 365 -8.31 22.08 20.94
N SER A 366 -9.20 23.08 20.87
CA SER A 366 -10.30 23.15 19.90
C SER A 366 -9.87 23.49 18.47
N GLY A 367 -8.60 23.40 18.14
CA GLY A 367 -8.10 23.61 16.77
C GLY A 367 -8.31 25.02 16.20
N GLU A 368 -8.66 26.00 17.00
CA GLU A 368 -8.59 27.39 16.59
C GLU A 368 -7.11 27.78 16.50
N GLN A 369 -6.66 28.07 15.29
CA GLN A 369 -5.35 28.70 15.09
C GLN A 369 -5.36 30.11 15.66
N PRO A 370 -4.23 30.55 16.26
CA PRO A 370 -4.07 31.93 16.70
C PRO A 370 -4.02 32.90 15.52
#